data_3bb5f0000787ed591bdc95159ee6472b
#
_entry.id   3bb5f0000787ed591bdc95159ee6472b
#
_cell.length_a   1.000
_cell.length_b   1.000
_cell.length_c   1.000
_cell.angle_alpha   90.00
_cell.angle_beta   90.00
_cell.angle_gamma   90.00
#
_symmetry.space_group_name_H-M   'P 1'
#
loop_
_entity.id
_entity.type
_entity.pdbx_description
1 polymer ?
#
loop_
_entity_poly.entity_id
_entity_poly.type
_entity_poly.pdbx_seq_one_letter_code
_entity_poly.pdbx_strand_id
1 'polypeptide(L)'
;PGLIVDRYGDTLSAQFLSAGTERWKATIADLLLQATGLARLYERSDSGVRKLEGLEPVAGWLRGSGPTEVTITEHDWRLTVDVAEGHKTGFYLDQRDNRRLFADTVRHFGYQRVLNCFCYTGGFSVAALAGGAAHVTSVDSSAPALVRANSHVGLNGFDVARHEALNADVN
;
A
#
# COMPACT_ATOMS: atom_id res chain seq x y z
N PRO A 1 6.81 16.04 -13.73
CA PRO A 1 5.46 15.54 -13.89
C PRO A 1 5.45 14.29 -14.76
N GLY A 2 4.57 13.32 -14.42
CA GLY A 2 4.42 12.10 -15.20
C GLY A 2 5.27 10.91 -14.75
N LEU A 3 6.12 11.05 -13.76
CA LEU A 3 6.84 9.95 -13.11
C LEU A 3 6.46 9.91 -11.63
N ILE A 4 6.04 8.75 -11.15
CA ILE A 4 5.87 8.45 -9.74
C ILE A 4 6.72 7.22 -9.45
N VAL A 5 7.47 7.25 -8.34
CA VAL A 5 8.30 6.13 -7.92
C VAL A 5 8.18 5.98 -6.41
N ASP A 6 7.75 4.82 -5.98
CA ASP A 6 7.67 4.44 -4.58
C ASP A 6 8.56 3.24 -4.28
N ARG A 7 9.10 3.21 -3.06
CA ARG A 7 9.90 2.09 -2.58
C ARG A 7 9.13 1.28 -1.55
N TYR A 8 9.02 -0.01 -1.80
CA TYR A 8 8.45 -1.01 -0.90
C TYR A 8 9.53 -2.05 -0.56
N GLY A 9 10.15 -1.89 0.61
CA GLY A 9 11.24 -2.78 1.03
C GLY A 9 12.41 -2.77 0.03
N ASP A 10 12.61 -3.89 -0.66
CA ASP A 10 13.65 -4.12 -1.66
C ASP A 10 13.17 -3.95 -3.12
N THR A 11 11.95 -3.46 -3.31
CA THR A 11 11.31 -3.34 -4.62
C THR A 11 10.90 -1.88 -4.87
N LEU A 12 11.17 -1.38 -6.06
CA LEU A 12 10.60 -0.13 -6.56
C LEU A 12 9.31 -0.42 -7.33
N SER A 13 8.33 0.46 -7.19
CA SER A 13 7.12 0.50 -8.01
C SER A 13 7.04 1.85 -8.70
N ALA A 14 6.89 1.88 -10.02
CA ALA A 14 6.96 3.11 -10.80
C ALA A 14 5.80 3.24 -11.78
N GLN A 15 5.33 4.48 -11.98
CA GLN A 15 4.36 4.84 -13.01
C GLN A 15 5.00 5.85 -13.98
N PHE A 16 4.99 5.50 -15.27
CA PHE A 16 5.42 6.37 -16.36
C PHE A 16 4.17 6.86 -17.08
N LEU A 17 3.70 8.06 -16.73
CA LEU A 17 2.37 8.55 -17.10
C LEU A 17 2.37 9.53 -18.28
N SER A 18 3.55 9.96 -18.75
CA SER A 18 3.69 10.89 -19.87
C SER A 18 4.58 10.36 -20.98
N ALA A 19 4.39 10.84 -22.20
CA ALA A 19 5.22 10.46 -23.36
C ALA A 19 6.71 10.75 -23.12
N GLY A 20 7.02 11.81 -22.38
CA GLY A 20 8.41 12.14 -22.01
C GLY A 20 9.06 11.11 -21.10
N THR A 21 8.35 10.68 -20.06
CA THR A 21 8.86 9.64 -19.13
C THR A 21 8.89 8.25 -19.80
N GLU A 22 7.92 7.95 -20.64
CA GLU A 22 7.90 6.71 -21.43
C GLU A 22 9.12 6.60 -22.35
N ARG A 23 9.47 7.69 -23.05
CA ARG A 23 10.64 7.74 -23.94
C ARG A 23 11.94 7.39 -23.22
N TRP A 24 12.09 7.84 -21.98
CA TRP A 24 13.30 7.67 -21.18
C TRP A 24 13.20 6.54 -20.15
N LYS A 25 12.14 5.74 -20.21
CA LYS A 25 11.80 4.71 -19.21
C LYS A 25 12.96 3.78 -18.89
N ALA A 26 13.63 3.23 -19.89
CA ALA A 26 14.74 2.31 -19.67
C ALA A 26 15.90 2.97 -18.91
N THR A 27 16.29 4.17 -19.34
CA THR A 27 17.36 4.95 -18.68
C THR A 27 16.96 5.34 -17.25
N ILE A 28 15.73 5.81 -17.06
CA ILE A 28 15.22 6.15 -15.73
C ILE A 28 15.24 4.93 -14.81
N ALA A 29 14.79 3.77 -15.29
CA ALA A 29 14.80 2.54 -14.51
C ALA A 29 16.21 2.16 -14.05
N ASP A 30 17.18 2.21 -14.95
CA ASP A 30 18.58 1.87 -14.64
C ASP A 30 19.19 2.84 -13.63
N LEU A 31 18.94 4.14 -13.77
CA LEU A 31 19.40 5.18 -12.84
C LEU A 31 18.73 5.02 -11.46
N LEU A 32 17.44 4.69 -11.39
CA LEU A 32 16.74 4.45 -10.13
C LEU A 32 17.33 3.25 -9.37
N LEU A 33 17.60 2.15 -10.07
CA LEU A 33 18.24 0.98 -9.45
C LEU A 33 19.66 1.29 -9.00
N GLN A 34 20.43 2.01 -9.80
CA GLN A 34 21.77 2.45 -9.43
C GLN A 34 21.74 3.35 -8.19
N ALA A 35 20.85 4.34 -8.16
CA ALA A 35 20.76 5.31 -7.06
C ALA A 35 20.26 4.67 -5.74
N THR A 36 19.45 3.63 -5.82
CA THR A 36 18.86 2.97 -4.64
C THR A 36 19.62 1.74 -4.19
N GLY A 37 20.50 1.18 -5.04
CA GLY A 37 21.15 -0.12 -4.81
C GLY A 37 20.21 -1.31 -4.88
N LEU A 38 18.98 -1.12 -5.39
CA LEU A 38 17.97 -2.17 -5.51
C LEU A 38 18.09 -2.86 -6.88
N ALA A 39 17.53 -4.08 -6.97
CA ALA A 39 17.60 -4.90 -8.18
C ALA A 39 16.25 -5.08 -8.89
N ARG A 40 15.15 -4.64 -8.28
CA ARG A 40 13.79 -4.90 -8.77
C ARG A 40 12.99 -3.62 -8.92
N LEU A 41 12.35 -3.47 -10.09
CA LEU A 41 11.42 -2.39 -10.39
C LEU A 41 10.21 -2.97 -11.12
N TYR A 42 9.04 -2.78 -10.51
CA TYR A 42 7.74 -3.13 -11.10
C TYR A 42 7.11 -1.87 -11.72
N GLU A 43 6.63 -1.98 -12.96
CA GLU A 43 5.92 -0.90 -13.64
C GLU A 43 4.41 -1.01 -13.38
N ARG A 44 3.79 0.09 -12.97
CA ARG A 44 2.34 0.26 -12.74
C ARG A 44 1.78 1.35 -13.64
N SER A 45 2.16 1.34 -14.91
CA SER A 45 1.71 2.30 -15.92
C SER A 45 0.36 1.90 -16.54
N ASP A 46 -0.56 1.37 -15.72
CA ASP A 46 -1.90 0.90 -16.08
C ASP A 46 -2.98 1.98 -15.91
N SER A 47 -2.60 3.19 -15.53
CA SER A 47 -3.52 4.32 -15.33
C SER A 47 -4.13 4.82 -16.66
N GLY A 48 -5.43 5.12 -16.62
CA GLY A 48 -6.17 5.69 -17.75
C GLY A 48 -5.65 7.04 -18.27
N VAL A 49 -4.89 7.79 -17.45
CA VAL A 49 -4.24 9.06 -17.84
C VAL A 49 -3.29 8.87 -19.02
N ARG A 50 -2.66 7.71 -19.18
CA ARG A 50 -1.75 7.40 -20.29
C ARG A 50 -2.42 7.53 -21.68
N LYS A 51 -3.71 7.23 -21.75
CA LYS A 51 -4.48 7.38 -23.00
C LYS A 51 -4.50 8.81 -23.52
N LEU A 52 -4.45 9.81 -22.62
CA LEU A 52 -4.39 11.22 -23.00
C LEU A 52 -3.04 11.59 -23.65
N GLU A 53 -2.01 10.82 -23.38
CA GLU A 53 -0.66 10.95 -23.95
C GLU A 53 -0.42 10.01 -25.17
N GLY A 54 -1.47 9.30 -25.61
CA GLY A 54 -1.37 8.32 -26.70
C GLY A 54 -0.60 7.06 -26.34
N LEU A 55 -0.55 6.71 -25.05
CA LEU A 55 0.20 5.56 -24.54
C LEU A 55 -0.75 4.44 -24.09
N GLU A 56 -0.36 3.18 -24.40
CA GLU A 56 -1.07 2.01 -23.92
C GLU A 56 -0.77 1.73 -22.45
N PRO A 57 -1.74 1.15 -21.69
CA PRO A 57 -1.50 0.67 -20.35
C PRO A 57 -0.44 -0.43 -20.31
N VAL A 58 0.47 -0.37 -19.34
CA VAL A 58 1.52 -1.37 -19.15
C VAL A 58 1.69 -1.65 -17.66
N ALA A 59 1.76 -2.94 -17.29
CA ALA A 59 2.13 -3.39 -15.95
C ALA A 59 3.03 -4.62 -16.04
N GLY A 60 3.98 -4.74 -15.11
CA GLY A 60 4.88 -5.88 -15.05
C GLY A 60 6.27 -5.53 -14.54
N TRP A 61 7.12 -6.55 -14.42
CA TRP A 61 8.51 -6.33 -14.05
C TRP A 61 9.27 -5.61 -15.18
N LEU A 62 9.69 -4.38 -14.92
CA LEU A 62 10.53 -3.63 -15.87
C LEU A 62 12.01 -3.99 -15.69
N ARG A 63 12.44 -4.30 -14.47
CA ARG A 63 13.76 -4.83 -14.13
C ARG A 63 13.63 -5.85 -13.00
N GLY A 64 14.48 -6.89 -13.06
CA GLY A 64 14.44 -7.98 -12.09
C GLY A 64 13.19 -8.84 -12.21
N SER A 65 12.90 -9.61 -11.16
CA SER A 65 11.73 -10.47 -11.04
C SER A 65 11.53 -10.89 -9.59
N GLY A 66 10.42 -11.53 -9.28
CA GLY A 66 10.14 -12.08 -7.97
C GLY A 66 8.67 -12.01 -7.60
N PRO A 67 8.31 -12.28 -6.34
CA PRO A 67 6.96 -12.10 -5.85
C PRO A 67 6.56 -10.62 -5.90
N THR A 68 5.30 -10.36 -6.25
CA THR A 68 4.73 -9.01 -6.26
C THR A 68 4.30 -8.57 -4.87
N GLU A 69 4.10 -9.53 -3.96
CA GLU A 69 3.83 -9.25 -2.56
C GLU A 69 5.12 -8.98 -1.80
N VAL A 70 5.20 -7.82 -1.18
CA VAL A 70 6.38 -7.33 -0.45
C VAL A 70 5.96 -6.96 0.97
N THR A 71 6.69 -7.43 1.98
CA THR A 71 6.49 -6.98 3.36
C THR A 71 7.27 -5.70 3.60
N ILE A 72 6.57 -4.68 4.10
CA ILE A 72 7.16 -3.41 4.51
C ILE A 72 7.04 -3.22 6.02
N THR A 73 7.91 -2.39 6.57
CA THR A 73 7.79 -1.91 7.95
C THR A 73 7.48 -0.41 7.91
N GLU A 74 6.38 -0.04 8.57
CA GLU A 74 5.97 1.34 8.74
C GLU A 74 5.87 1.61 10.24
N HIS A 75 6.67 2.54 10.74
CA HIS A 75 6.90 2.68 12.19
C HIS A 75 7.37 1.33 12.77
N ASP A 76 6.58 0.72 13.67
CA ASP A 76 6.85 -0.60 14.26
C ASP A 76 5.90 -1.68 13.71
N TRP A 77 5.11 -1.38 12.67
CA TRP A 77 4.12 -2.28 12.11
C TRP A 77 4.59 -2.89 10.81
N ARG A 78 4.27 -4.16 10.61
CA ARG A 78 4.51 -4.86 9.35
C ARG A 78 3.23 -4.92 8.52
N LEU A 79 3.36 -4.61 7.25
CA LEU A 79 2.27 -4.65 6.29
C LEU A 79 2.75 -5.37 5.02
N THR A 80 1.90 -6.16 4.39
CA THR A 80 2.16 -6.70 3.07
C THR A 80 1.52 -5.80 2.01
N VAL A 81 2.29 -5.47 1.00
CA VAL A 81 1.88 -4.64 -0.14
C VAL A 81 2.03 -5.47 -1.41
N ASP A 82 1.03 -5.46 -2.26
CA ASP A 82 1.11 -6.07 -3.57
C ASP A 82 1.39 -4.98 -4.61
N VAL A 83 2.59 -4.98 -5.18
CA VAL A 83 2.98 -3.98 -6.19
C VAL A 83 2.29 -4.18 -7.52
N ALA A 84 1.68 -5.33 -7.79
CA ALA A 84 0.92 -5.60 -9.01
C ALA A 84 -0.56 -5.21 -8.87
N GLU A 85 -1.20 -5.58 -7.76
CA GLU A 85 -2.65 -5.47 -7.58
C GLU A 85 -3.06 -4.36 -6.60
N GLY A 86 -2.13 -3.85 -5.79
CA GLY A 86 -2.42 -2.81 -4.79
C GLY A 86 -2.80 -1.47 -5.42
N HIS A 87 -3.52 -0.63 -4.68
CA HIS A 87 -3.91 0.70 -5.11
C HIS A 87 -2.69 1.61 -5.33
N LYS A 88 -2.81 2.59 -6.21
CA LYS A 88 -1.71 3.48 -6.61
C LYS A 88 -0.53 2.66 -7.17
N THR A 89 0.63 2.78 -6.54
CA THR A 89 1.83 1.97 -6.83
C THR A 89 1.90 0.68 -6.00
N GLY A 90 0.93 0.45 -5.11
CA GLY A 90 0.83 -0.69 -4.20
C GLY A 90 0.15 -0.35 -2.88
N PHE A 91 0.37 0.85 -2.31
CA PHE A 91 -0.16 1.26 -1.02
C PHE A 91 -0.28 2.78 -0.90
N TYR A 92 -0.96 3.26 0.14
CA TYR A 92 -1.15 4.68 0.46
C TYR A 92 -0.04 5.18 1.39
N LEU A 93 1.17 5.40 0.85
CA LEU A 93 2.33 5.87 1.62
C LEU A 93 2.13 7.28 2.18
N ASP A 94 1.35 8.12 1.49
CA ASP A 94 0.97 9.46 1.90
C ASP A 94 0.19 9.51 3.22
N GLN A 95 -0.43 8.39 3.63
CA GLN A 95 -1.18 8.26 4.89
C GLN A 95 -0.33 7.79 6.08
N ARG A 96 0.96 7.61 5.90
CA ARG A 96 1.87 7.07 6.91
C ARG A 96 1.82 7.84 8.24
N ASP A 97 1.97 9.16 8.17
CA ASP A 97 1.98 10.00 9.36
C ASP A 97 0.59 10.09 10.00
N ASN A 98 -0.47 10.06 9.19
CA ASN A 98 -1.84 10.02 9.67
C ASN A 98 -2.13 8.72 10.43
N ARG A 99 -1.61 7.58 9.99
CA ARG A 99 -1.75 6.31 10.72
C ARG A 99 -1.06 6.38 12.08
N ARG A 100 0.14 6.99 12.14
CA ARG A 100 0.84 7.19 13.42
C ARG A 100 0.07 8.11 14.35
N LEU A 101 -0.35 9.27 13.85
CA LEU A 101 -1.15 10.22 14.61
C LEU A 101 -2.44 9.57 15.13
N PHE A 102 -3.07 8.73 14.32
CA PHE A 102 -4.27 8.00 14.72
C PHE A 102 -4.00 7.01 15.86
N ALA A 103 -2.94 6.22 15.78
CA ALA A 103 -2.53 5.32 16.87
C ALA A 103 -2.28 6.08 18.18
N ASP A 104 -1.59 7.21 18.09
CA ASP A 104 -1.29 8.05 19.25
C ASP A 104 -2.58 8.68 19.82
N THR A 105 -3.52 9.06 18.97
CA THR A 105 -4.86 9.57 19.37
C THR A 105 -5.66 8.49 20.10
N VAL A 106 -5.71 7.26 19.54
CA VAL A 106 -6.39 6.13 20.19
C VAL A 106 -5.80 5.88 21.58
N ARG A 107 -4.47 5.91 21.69
CA ARG A 107 -3.77 5.70 22.97
C ARG A 107 -4.04 6.83 23.95
N HIS A 108 -3.97 8.08 23.50
CA HIS A 108 -4.14 9.25 24.36
C HIS A 108 -5.55 9.33 24.97
N PHE A 109 -6.58 9.08 24.17
CA PHE A 109 -7.97 9.13 24.61
C PHE A 109 -8.50 7.80 25.16
N GLY A 110 -7.74 6.71 25.05
CA GLY A 110 -8.14 5.40 25.54
C GLY A 110 -9.33 4.79 24.79
N TYR A 111 -9.46 5.08 23.50
CA TYR A 111 -10.56 4.53 22.68
C TYR A 111 -10.51 3.01 22.62
N GLN A 112 -11.55 2.35 23.12
CA GLN A 112 -11.63 0.90 23.20
C GLN A 112 -12.23 0.26 21.95
N ARG A 113 -13.12 0.96 21.26
CA ARG A 113 -13.78 0.47 20.04
C ARG A 113 -13.56 1.46 18.91
N VAL A 114 -13.10 0.95 17.76
CA VAL A 114 -12.80 1.75 16.57
C VAL A 114 -13.54 1.17 15.37
N LEU A 115 -14.19 2.03 14.61
CA LEU A 115 -14.75 1.71 13.30
C LEU A 115 -13.86 2.34 12.23
N ASN A 116 -13.37 1.50 11.29
CA ASN A 116 -12.57 1.92 10.14
C ASN A 116 -13.36 1.63 8.85
N CYS A 117 -14.01 2.66 8.32
CA CYS A 117 -14.72 2.60 7.04
C CYS A 117 -13.78 2.84 5.88
N PHE A 118 -14.05 2.20 4.72
CA PHE A 118 -13.16 2.22 3.55
C PHE A 118 -11.74 1.78 3.92
N CYS A 119 -11.68 0.69 4.69
CA CYS A 119 -10.46 0.31 5.40
C CYS A 119 -9.33 -0.18 4.49
N TYR A 120 -9.65 -0.51 3.23
CA TYR A 120 -8.71 -1.11 2.29
C TYR A 120 -8.03 -2.33 2.94
N THR A 121 -6.70 -2.38 2.95
CA THR A 121 -5.94 -3.47 3.58
C THR A 121 -5.68 -3.26 5.08
N GLY A 122 -6.47 -2.42 5.75
CA GLY A 122 -6.50 -2.30 7.21
C GLY A 122 -5.31 -1.60 7.86
N GLY A 123 -4.58 -0.73 7.15
CA GLY A 123 -3.46 0.00 7.75
C GLY A 123 -3.85 0.83 8.98
N PHE A 124 -5.00 1.51 8.94
CA PHE A 124 -5.55 2.23 10.10
C PHE A 124 -6.08 1.29 11.18
N SER A 125 -6.52 0.08 10.83
CA SER A 125 -6.97 -0.93 11.80
C SER A 125 -5.80 -1.46 12.61
N VAL A 126 -4.66 -1.73 11.96
CA VAL A 126 -3.39 -2.07 12.65
C VAL A 126 -2.96 -0.93 13.56
N ALA A 127 -3.03 0.32 13.09
CA ALA A 127 -2.70 1.51 13.88
C ALA A 127 -3.59 1.64 15.13
N ALA A 128 -4.90 1.39 14.99
CA ALA A 128 -5.84 1.42 16.13
C ALA A 128 -5.50 0.36 17.17
N LEU A 129 -5.23 -0.88 16.76
CA LEU A 129 -4.84 -1.96 17.67
C LEU A 129 -3.50 -1.65 18.37
N ALA A 130 -2.53 -1.10 17.64
CA ALA A 130 -1.25 -0.65 18.20
C ALA A 130 -1.43 0.54 19.16
N GLY A 131 -2.44 1.38 18.95
CA GLY A 131 -2.86 2.43 19.84
C GLY A 131 -3.53 1.94 21.13
N GLY A 132 -3.89 0.65 21.20
CA GLY A 132 -4.49 0.04 22.38
C GLY A 132 -6.01 -0.15 22.31
N ALA A 133 -6.64 0.04 21.14
CA ALA A 133 -8.06 -0.30 20.97
C ALA A 133 -8.30 -1.76 21.32
N ALA A 134 -9.33 -2.04 22.10
CA ALA A 134 -9.69 -3.41 22.47
C ALA A 134 -10.33 -4.16 21.29
N HIS A 135 -11.07 -3.44 20.43
CA HIS A 135 -11.72 -4.02 19.27
C HIS A 135 -11.78 -3.02 18.10
N VAL A 136 -11.54 -3.53 16.88
CA VAL A 136 -11.62 -2.75 15.63
C VAL A 136 -12.56 -3.46 14.66
N THR A 137 -13.54 -2.74 14.15
CA THR A 137 -14.37 -3.18 13.03
C THR A 137 -13.90 -2.48 11.76
N SER A 138 -13.52 -3.24 10.75
CA SER A 138 -13.09 -2.77 9.43
C SER A 138 -14.16 -3.03 8.39
N VAL A 139 -14.54 -2.03 7.62
CA VAL A 139 -15.57 -2.14 6.58
C VAL A 139 -14.98 -1.74 5.23
N ASP A 140 -15.14 -2.60 4.23
CA ASP A 140 -14.76 -2.34 2.84
C ASP A 140 -15.61 -3.18 1.88
N SER A 141 -15.81 -2.71 0.67
CA SER A 141 -16.48 -3.47 -0.38
C SER A 141 -15.59 -4.53 -1.04
N SER A 142 -14.28 -4.45 -0.84
CA SER A 142 -13.29 -5.38 -1.40
C SER A 142 -13.01 -6.53 -0.44
N ALA A 143 -13.58 -7.71 -0.71
CA ALA A 143 -13.28 -8.92 0.06
C ALA A 143 -11.77 -9.28 0.08
N PRO A 144 -11.02 -9.19 -1.03
CA PRO A 144 -9.57 -9.43 -1.01
C PRO A 144 -8.81 -8.45 -0.10
N ALA A 145 -9.21 -7.19 -0.05
CA ALA A 145 -8.60 -6.19 0.84
C ALA A 145 -8.84 -6.55 2.32
N LEU A 146 -10.04 -7.01 2.66
CA LEU A 146 -10.38 -7.44 4.02
C LEU A 146 -9.62 -8.71 4.46
N VAL A 147 -9.40 -9.66 3.55
CA VAL A 147 -8.54 -10.83 3.83
C VAL A 147 -7.12 -10.35 4.19
N ARG A 148 -6.59 -9.40 3.45
CA ARG A 148 -5.27 -8.82 3.74
C ARG A 148 -5.27 -8.03 5.05
N ALA A 149 -6.34 -7.30 5.37
CA ALA A 149 -6.49 -6.61 6.65
C ALA A 149 -6.42 -7.58 7.84
N ASN A 150 -7.13 -8.71 7.78
CA ASN A 150 -7.03 -9.78 8.79
C ASN A 150 -5.61 -10.34 8.90
N SER A 151 -4.94 -10.56 7.76
CA SER A 151 -3.55 -11.04 7.74
C SER A 151 -2.60 -10.05 8.41
N HIS A 152 -2.80 -8.75 8.21
CA HIS A 152 -2.00 -7.71 8.85
C HIS A 152 -2.15 -7.68 10.38
N VAL A 153 -3.34 -7.95 10.89
CA VAL A 153 -3.58 -8.06 12.35
C VAL A 153 -2.70 -9.18 12.93
N GLY A 154 -2.77 -10.39 12.34
CA GLY A 154 -1.96 -11.52 12.77
C GLY A 154 -0.46 -11.31 12.57
N LEU A 155 -0.04 -10.68 11.45
CA LEU A 155 1.36 -10.38 11.14
C LEU A 155 2.02 -9.49 12.21
N ASN A 156 1.22 -8.64 12.88
CA ASN A 156 1.67 -7.76 13.95
C ASN A 156 1.50 -8.36 15.35
N GLY A 157 1.12 -9.63 15.45
CA GLY A 157 0.96 -10.33 16.73
C GLY A 157 -0.27 -9.92 17.53
N PHE A 158 -1.22 -9.21 16.92
CA PHE A 158 -2.48 -8.91 17.59
C PHE A 158 -3.42 -10.12 17.54
N ASP A 159 -4.20 -10.30 18.61
CA ASP A 159 -5.25 -11.29 18.63
C ASP A 159 -6.30 -10.97 17.55
N VAL A 160 -6.50 -11.91 16.63
CA VAL A 160 -7.45 -11.75 15.52
C VAL A 160 -8.91 -11.63 16.00
N ALA A 161 -9.23 -12.09 17.21
CA ALA A 161 -10.54 -11.91 17.84
C ALA A 161 -10.84 -10.43 18.17
N ARG A 162 -9.82 -9.56 18.19
CA ARG A 162 -9.97 -8.12 18.36
C ARG A 162 -10.28 -7.38 17.05
N HIS A 163 -10.40 -8.09 15.94
CA HIS A 163 -10.66 -7.51 14.63
C HIS A 163 -11.83 -8.20 13.95
N GLU A 164 -12.79 -7.40 13.51
CA GLU A 164 -13.92 -7.83 12.70
C GLU A 164 -13.82 -7.19 11.31
N ALA A 165 -13.93 -8.00 10.27
CA ALA A 165 -13.91 -7.54 8.88
C ALA A 165 -15.29 -7.73 8.25
N LEU A 166 -15.94 -6.63 7.87
CA LEU A 166 -17.25 -6.61 7.25
C LEU A 166 -17.15 -6.25 5.78
N ASN A 167 -17.53 -7.18 4.91
CA ASN A 167 -17.62 -6.92 3.48
C ASN A 167 -18.97 -6.27 3.19
N ALA A 168 -19.00 -4.95 3.11
CA ALA A 168 -20.18 -4.14 2.90
C ALA A 168 -19.84 -2.85 2.16
N ASP A 169 -20.84 -2.29 1.49
CA ASP A 169 -20.82 -0.91 1.03
C ASP A 169 -21.06 0.01 2.23
N VAL A 170 -20.29 1.06 2.34
CA VAL A 170 -20.38 2.05 3.44
C VAL A 170 -21.35 3.18 3.11
N ASN A 171 -21.82 3.27 1.85
CA ASN A 171 -22.77 4.29 1.39
C ASN A 171 -24.22 3.93 1.70
#